data_9d76a9c724725855c9ef0f34d881f078
#
_entry.id   9d76a9c724725855c9ef0f34d881f078
#
_cell.length_a   1.000
_cell.length_b   1.000
_cell.length_c   1.000
_cell.angle_alpha   90.00
_cell.angle_beta   90.00
_cell.angle_gamma   90.00
#
_symmetry.space_group_name_H-M   'P 1'
#
loop_
_entity.id
_entity.type
_entity.pdbx_description
1 polymer ?
#
loop_
_entity_poly.entity_id
_entity_poly.type
_entity_poly.pdbx_seq_one_letter_code
_entity_poly.pdbx_strand_id
1 'polypeptide(L)'
;MSVVHITKANFEELVTNSTKPVLLDFWATWCGPCRMVAPIVEEIAAEREDILVGKINVDEEMELAVQFGIISIPTLVVMKNGEVANKAVGYMPKEKILELL
;
A
#
# COMPACT_ATOMS: atom_id res chain seq x y z
N MET A 1 12.22 -7.34 6.16
CA MET A 1 12.11 -6.01 5.53
C MET A 1 11.04 -5.22 6.23
N SER A 2 11.05 -3.92 6.12
CA SER A 2 10.07 -3.07 6.76
C SER A 2 9.19 -2.39 5.72
N VAL A 3 8.09 -1.81 6.18
CA VAL A 3 7.21 -1.03 5.32
C VAL A 3 7.87 0.32 5.04
N VAL A 4 7.87 0.73 3.78
CA VAL A 4 8.50 1.98 3.35
C VAL A 4 7.45 3.08 3.24
N HIS A 5 7.76 4.28 3.74
CA HIS A 5 6.88 5.42 3.54
C HIS A 5 7.02 5.91 2.10
N ILE A 6 5.91 5.91 1.37
CA ILE A 6 5.88 6.36 -0.02
C ILE A 6 5.35 7.78 -0.05
N THR A 7 6.08 8.64 -0.73
CA THR A 7 5.74 10.06 -0.89
C THR A 7 5.78 10.39 -2.38
N LYS A 8 5.29 11.57 -2.73
CA LYS A 8 5.38 12.05 -4.11
C LYS A 8 6.84 12.04 -4.59
N ALA A 9 7.78 12.36 -3.69
CA ALA A 9 9.20 12.46 -4.05
C ALA A 9 9.82 11.12 -4.41
N ASN A 10 9.41 10.01 -3.78
CA ASN A 10 10.02 8.70 -4.02
C ASN A 10 9.13 7.72 -4.79
N PHE A 11 7.91 8.13 -5.16
CA PHE A 11 6.95 7.25 -5.82
C PHE A 11 7.48 6.67 -7.14
N GLU A 12 8.02 7.51 -7.99
CA GLU A 12 8.49 7.04 -9.30
C GLU A 12 9.62 6.02 -9.15
N GLU A 13 10.60 6.34 -8.33
CA GLU A 13 11.74 5.45 -8.12
C GLU A 13 11.35 4.12 -7.49
N LEU A 14 10.56 4.18 -6.41
CA LEU A 14 10.28 2.99 -5.62
C LEU A 14 9.09 2.17 -6.11
N VAL A 15 8.11 2.83 -6.71
CA VAL A 15 6.87 2.15 -7.13
C VAL A 15 6.80 1.97 -8.64
N THR A 16 6.84 3.07 -9.39
CA THR A 16 6.68 3.02 -10.85
C THR A 16 7.78 2.18 -11.50
N ASN A 17 9.01 2.38 -11.07
CA ASN A 17 10.17 1.69 -11.65
C ASN A 17 10.53 0.39 -10.94
N SER A 18 9.70 -0.08 -10.02
CA SER A 18 9.98 -1.29 -9.28
C SER A 18 9.98 -2.52 -10.20
N THR A 19 10.99 -3.38 -10.01
CA THR A 19 11.05 -4.67 -10.71
C THR A 19 10.30 -5.74 -9.93
N LYS A 20 9.90 -5.45 -8.70
CA LYS A 20 9.12 -6.34 -7.84
C LYS A 20 7.66 -5.86 -7.80
N PRO A 21 6.70 -6.74 -7.53
CA PRO A 21 5.34 -6.29 -7.22
C PRO A 21 5.39 -5.40 -5.98
N VAL A 22 4.49 -4.42 -5.94
CA VAL A 22 4.41 -3.46 -4.84
C VAL A 22 3.03 -3.54 -4.21
N LEU A 23 2.99 -3.66 -2.89
CA LEU A 23 1.75 -3.58 -2.11
C LEU A 23 1.73 -2.21 -1.44
N LEU A 24 0.71 -1.41 -1.76
CA LEU A 24 0.55 -0.08 -1.18
C LEU A 24 -0.63 -0.04 -0.22
N ASP A 25 -0.42 0.53 0.96
CA ASP A 25 -1.44 0.73 1.97
C ASP A 25 -1.73 2.23 2.08
N PHE A 26 -2.91 2.66 1.62
CA PHE A 26 -3.36 4.05 1.77
C PHE A 26 -4.08 4.17 3.10
N TRP A 27 -3.58 5.04 3.99
CA TRP A 27 -4.02 5.11 5.37
C TRP A 27 -4.02 6.54 5.91
N ALA A 28 -4.59 6.73 7.10
CA ALA A 28 -4.52 7.99 7.83
C ALA A 28 -4.45 7.71 9.33
N THR A 29 -3.91 8.67 10.08
CA THR A 29 -3.73 8.50 11.53
C THR A 29 -5.04 8.37 12.30
N TRP A 30 -6.12 9.00 11.80
CA TRP A 30 -7.42 9.00 12.45
C TRP A 30 -8.30 7.80 12.10
N CYS A 31 -7.81 6.93 11.27
CA CYS A 31 -8.59 5.82 10.72
C CYS A 31 -8.44 4.56 11.59
N GLY A 32 -9.52 4.16 12.25
CA GLY A 32 -9.53 2.96 13.10
C GLY A 32 -9.19 1.68 12.34
N PRO A 33 -9.91 1.36 11.26
CA PRO A 33 -9.62 0.15 10.48
C PRO A 33 -8.19 0.13 9.92
N CYS A 34 -7.62 1.30 9.61
CA CYS A 34 -6.23 1.39 9.16
C CYS A 34 -5.26 0.88 10.22
N ARG A 35 -5.56 1.16 11.49
CA ARG A 35 -4.72 0.69 12.61
C ARG A 35 -4.78 -0.82 12.78
N MET A 36 -5.88 -1.44 12.34
CA MET A 36 -6.02 -2.90 12.38
C MET A 36 -5.27 -3.57 11.23
N VAL A 37 -5.17 -2.90 10.09
CA VAL A 37 -4.46 -3.41 8.92
C VAL A 37 -2.96 -3.23 9.05
N ALA A 38 -2.51 -2.16 9.70
CA ALA A 38 -1.09 -1.82 9.79
C ALA A 38 -0.19 -2.97 10.25
N PRO A 39 -0.49 -3.68 11.37
CA PRO A 39 0.38 -4.78 11.79
C PRO A 39 0.38 -5.95 10.81
N ILE A 40 -0.70 -6.15 10.08
CA ILE A 40 -0.79 -7.21 9.07
C ILE A 40 0.13 -6.88 7.89
N VAL A 41 0.09 -5.63 7.45
CA VAL A 41 0.94 -5.15 6.35
C VAL A 41 2.41 -5.24 6.75
N GLU A 42 2.74 -4.88 7.99
CA GLU A 42 4.12 -5.00 8.48
C GLU A 42 4.57 -6.45 8.56
N GLU A 43 3.69 -7.35 8.94
CA GLU A 43 4.00 -8.78 8.98
C GLU A 43 4.29 -9.31 7.57
N ILE A 44 3.49 -8.91 6.58
CA ILE A 44 3.71 -9.29 5.19
C ILE A 44 5.07 -8.76 4.71
N ALA A 45 5.40 -7.53 5.04
CA ALA A 45 6.69 -6.93 4.65
C ALA A 45 7.87 -7.72 5.24
N ALA A 46 7.72 -8.20 6.48
CA ALA A 46 8.78 -8.96 7.14
C ALA A 46 8.95 -10.35 6.53
N GLU A 47 7.88 -10.94 6.00
CA GLU A 47 7.90 -12.31 5.48
C GLU A 47 8.18 -12.40 3.98
N ARG A 48 7.86 -11.35 3.21
CA ARG A 48 7.89 -11.40 1.75
C ARG A 48 8.93 -10.42 1.20
N GLU A 49 10.13 -10.94 0.94
CA GLU A 49 11.21 -10.14 0.38
C GLU A 49 11.09 -9.99 -1.14
N ASP A 50 10.21 -10.76 -1.75
CA ASP A 50 9.96 -10.73 -3.20
C ASP A 50 9.05 -9.59 -3.62
N ILE A 51 8.54 -8.81 -2.66
CA ILE A 51 7.69 -7.65 -2.95
C ILE A 51 8.19 -6.44 -2.17
N LEU A 52 7.82 -5.26 -2.65
CA LEU A 52 8.02 -4.02 -1.89
C LEU A 52 6.68 -3.70 -1.22
N VAL A 53 6.72 -3.39 0.07
CA VAL A 53 5.53 -2.98 0.80
C VAL A 53 5.70 -1.53 1.21
N GLY A 54 4.78 -0.69 0.76
CA GLY A 54 4.81 0.73 1.05
C GLY A 54 3.51 1.21 1.66
N LYS A 55 3.57 2.34 2.36
CA LYS A 55 2.36 2.96 2.89
C LYS A 55 2.34 4.44 2.52
N ILE A 56 1.14 4.93 2.25
CA ILE A 56 0.91 6.30 1.82
C ILE A 56 -0.10 6.94 2.75
N ASN A 57 0.33 7.99 3.45
CA ASN A 57 -0.56 8.77 4.32
C ASN A 57 -1.36 9.71 3.43
N VAL A 58 -2.68 9.50 3.34
CA VAL A 58 -3.52 10.26 2.40
C VAL A 58 -3.61 11.74 2.76
N ASP A 59 -3.42 12.09 4.03
CA ASP A 59 -3.46 13.49 4.46
C ASP A 59 -2.20 14.25 4.06
N GLU A 60 -1.06 13.54 4.01
CA GLU A 60 0.22 14.14 3.63
C GLU A 60 0.48 14.06 2.13
N GLU A 61 -0.10 13.05 1.47
CA GLU A 61 0.12 12.79 0.05
C GLU A 61 -1.20 12.84 -0.71
N MET A 62 -1.84 14.00 -0.69
CA MET A 62 -3.16 14.17 -1.30
C MET A 62 -3.15 13.96 -2.81
N GLU A 63 -2.07 14.33 -3.49
CA GLU A 63 -1.96 14.14 -4.93
C GLU A 63 -1.94 12.66 -5.30
N LEU A 64 -1.23 11.84 -4.52
CA LEU A 64 -1.21 10.41 -4.75
C LEU A 64 -2.57 9.79 -4.48
N ALA A 65 -3.25 10.23 -3.42
CA ALA A 65 -4.59 9.74 -3.11
C ALA A 65 -5.55 10.03 -4.25
N VAL A 66 -5.49 11.25 -4.82
CA VAL A 66 -6.33 11.62 -5.96
C VAL A 66 -5.96 10.79 -7.20
N GLN A 67 -4.67 10.63 -7.44
CA GLN A 67 -4.18 9.86 -8.60
C GLN A 67 -4.72 8.43 -8.59
N PHE A 68 -4.81 7.81 -7.42
CA PHE A 68 -5.31 6.44 -7.29
C PHE A 68 -6.81 6.37 -7.06
N GLY A 69 -7.50 7.50 -7.04
CA GLY A 69 -8.94 7.54 -6.83
C GLY A 69 -9.36 7.02 -5.47
N ILE A 70 -8.57 7.33 -4.44
CA ILE A 70 -8.85 6.86 -3.08
C ILE A 70 -10.03 7.64 -2.51
N ILE A 71 -11.10 6.92 -2.17
CA ILE A 71 -12.31 7.49 -1.58
C ILE A 71 -12.44 7.07 -0.13
N SER A 72 -12.15 5.81 0.15
CA SER A 72 -12.23 5.24 1.50
C SER A 72 -10.91 4.63 1.88
N ILE A 73 -10.60 4.60 3.16
CA ILE A 73 -9.36 3.99 3.68
C ILE A 73 -9.70 3.00 4.80
N PRO A 74 -8.89 1.96 4.99
CA PRO A 74 -7.70 1.65 4.20
C PRO A 74 -8.07 1.17 2.79
N THR A 75 -7.21 1.48 1.83
CA THR A 75 -7.28 0.90 0.49
C THR A 75 -5.93 0.27 0.21
N LEU A 76 -5.96 -0.98 -0.20
CA LEU A 76 -4.75 -1.71 -0.58
C LEU A 76 -4.68 -1.81 -2.09
N VAL A 77 -3.53 -1.46 -2.65
CA VAL A 77 -3.31 -1.47 -4.09
C VAL A 77 -2.08 -2.32 -4.39
N VAL A 78 -2.19 -3.24 -5.33
CA VAL A 78 -1.03 -3.99 -5.81
C VAL A 78 -0.64 -3.44 -7.17
N MET A 79 0.64 -3.08 -7.29
CA MET A 79 1.21 -2.58 -8.54
C MET A 79 2.18 -3.61 -9.09
N LYS A 80 2.14 -3.80 -10.41
CA LYS A 80 3.09 -4.65 -11.12
C LYS A 80 3.50 -3.92 -12.39
N ASN A 81 4.82 -3.80 -12.58
CA ASN A 81 5.37 -3.12 -13.75
C ASN A 81 4.80 -1.72 -13.96
N GLY A 82 4.62 -0.99 -12.87
CA GLY A 82 4.13 0.39 -12.91
C GLY A 82 2.63 0.55 -13.10
N GLU A 83 1.86 -0.55 -13.09
CA GLU A 83 0.42 -0.51 -13.32
C GLU A 83 -0.33 -1.16 -12.17
N VAL A 84 -1.56 -0.70 -11.93
CA VAL A 84 -2.42 -1.29 -10.91
C VAL A 84 -2.86 -2.67 -11.36
N ALA A 85 -2.49 -3.68 -10.58
CA ALA A 85 -2.86 -5.07 -10.85
C ALA A 85 -4.10 -5.46 -10.04
N ASN A 86 -4.24 -4.92 -8.82
CA ASN A 86 -5.35 -5.25 -7.95
C ASN A 86 -5.60 -4.13 -6.96
N LYS A 87 -6.84 -4.05 -6.44
CA LYS A 87 -7.22 -3.02 -5.49
C LYS A 87 -8.35 -3.54 -4.60
N ALA A 88 -8.26 -3.27 -3.30
CA ALA A 88 -9.30 -3.67 -2.36
C ALA A 88 -9.46 -2.61 -1.29
N VAL A 89 -10.70 -2.37 -0.86
CA VAL A 89 -11.04 -1.33 0.11
C VAL A 89 -11.50 -1.96 1.42
N GLY A 90 -11.04 -1.40 2.53
CA GLY A 90 -11.47 -1.79 3.88
C GLY A 90 -10.55 -2.78 4.55
N TYR A 91 -10.82 -3.03 5.82
CA TYR A 91 -10.07 -4.03 6.58
C TYR A 91 -10.28 -5.42 5.98
N MET A 92 -9.19 -6.18 5.93
CA MET A 92 -9.28 -7.59 5.55
C MET A 92 -8.16 -8.37 6.25
N PRO A 93 -8.38 -9.66 6.51
CA PRO A 93 -7.35 -10.48 7.14
C PRO A 93 -6.19 -10.75 6.19
N LYS A 94 -5.08 -11.21 6.75
CA LYS A 94 -3.83 -11.41 6.02
C LYS A 94 -4.01 -12.27 4.76
N GLU A 95 -4.76 -13.36 4.86
CA GLU A 95 -4.96 -14.27 3.73
C GLU A 95 -5.59 -13.56 2.54
N LYS A 96 -6.52 -12.63 2.82
CA LYS A 96 -7.20 -11.90 1.75
C LYS A 96 -6.27 -10.88 1.10
N ILE A 97 -5.40 -10.28 1.90
CA ILE A 97 -4.39 -9.36 1.35
C ILE A 97 -3.41 -10.11 0.46
N LEU A 98 -2.96 -11.28 0.91
CA LEU A 98 -2.03 -12.11 0.12
C LEU A 98 -2.64 -12.55 -1.21
N GLU A 99 -3.97 -12.75 -1.25
CA GLU A 99 -4.66 -13.10 -2.49
C GLU A 99 -4.62 -12.00 -3.54
N LEU A 100 -4.36 -10.77 -3.13
CA LEU A 100 -4.26 -9.64 -4.08
C LEU A 100 -2.94 -9.67 -4.86
N LEU A 101 -1.93 -10.32 -4.31
CA LEU A 101 -0.57 -10.32 -4.87
C LEU A 101 -0.41 -11.26 -6.10
#